data_222683e4313c92b3da3e554dcffda17b
#
_entry.id   222683e4313c92b3da3e554dcffda17b
#
_cell.length_a   1.000
_cell.length_b   1.000
_cell.length_c   1.000
_cell.angle_alpha   90.00
_cell.angle_beta   90.00
_cell.angle_gamma   90.00
#
_symmetry.space_group_name_H-M   'P 1'
#
loop_
_entity.id
_entity.type
_entity.pdbx_description
1 polymer ?
#
loop_
_entity_poly.entity_id
_entity_poly.type
_entity_poly.pdbx_seq_one_letter_code
_entity_poly.pdbx_strand_id
1 'polypeptide(L)'
;MHSFLERIRSNLRPRVRLLLNVLSRRYIWSDVGAMAREHCTYKDVAGDVDPLSFARAVFAANEALIPAPPDFCKQLGPASSFTPPGAPESFTSEPSVGRFLSELVFYRKPAVVVELGCFVGWASAHLAMALQANGKGKLYCVDCDQKNLEATVTNLKRLGLDGVTNTLLGKSIEPAVVAGLPNKIDILFIDTSHTYRDTLDEILLYSSRIEETGCMVLHDSISFPGVRRAVAEMSGKFRILTFATESGNGISVLLNSNAGFGSAA
;
A
#
# COMPACT_ATOMS: atom_id res chain seq x y z
N MET A 1 15.93 -24.68 7.02
CA MET A 1 15.62 -25.00 5.61
C MET A 1 14.72 -23.95 4.94
N HIS A 2 13.76 -23.35 5.64
CA HIS A 2 12.85 -22.31 5.12
C HIS A 2 13.58 -21.01 4.76
N SER A 3 14.47 -20.50 5.63
CA SER A 3 15.24 -19.28 5.40
C SER A 3 16.24 -19.35 4.23
N PHE A 4 16.72 -20.54 3.91
CA PHE A 4 17.62 -20.78 2.79
C PHE A 4 16.88 -20.69 1.45
N LEU A 5 15.68 -21.26 1.39
CA LEU A 5 14.82 -21.19 0.18
C LEU A 5 14.33 -19.76 -0.10
N GLU A 6 14.12 -18.96 0.93
CA GLU A 6 13.72 -17.55 0.75
C GLU A 6 14.88 -16.66 0.32
N ARG A 7 16.09 -16.86 0.84
CA ARG A 7 17.31 -16.21 0.31
C ARG A 7 17.58 -16.55 -1.15
N ILE A 8 17.29 -17.79 -1.56
CA ILE A 8 17.36 -18.17 -2.98
C ILE A 8 16.26 -17.44 -3.76
N ARG A 9 15.03 -17.34 -3.22
CA ARG A 9 13.90 -16.65 -3.87
C ARG A 9 14.16 -15.16 -4.09
N SER A 10 14.72 -14.45 -3.11
CA SER A 10 15.03 -13.02 -3.21
C SER A 10 16.12 -12.70 -4.24
N ASN A 11 17.04 -13.64 -4.48
CA ASN A 11 18.13 -13.50 -5.45
C ASN A 11 17.81 -14.07 -6.84
N LEU A 12 16.65 -14.67 -7.02
CA LEU A 12 16.24 -15.20 -8.32
C LEU A 12 15.84 -14.07 -9.27
N ARG A 13 16.26 -14.20 -10.55
CA ARG A 13 15.80 -13.29 -11.60
C ARG A 13 14.27 -13.22 -11.59
N PRO A 14 13.66 -12.06 -11.83
CA PRO A 14 12.21 -11.85 -11.74
C PRO A 14 11.37 -12.92 -12.42
N ARG A 15 11.81 -13.44 -13.59
CA ARG A 15 11.14 -14.52 -14.33
C ARG A 15 11.03 -15.83 -13.54
N VAL A 16 12.08 -16.19 -12.81
CA VAL A 16 12.11 -17.44 -12.03
C VAL A 16 11.27 -17.28 -10.75
N ARG A 17 11.31 -16.10 -10.13
CA ARG A 17 10.44 -15.75 -8.98
C ARG A 17 8.97 -15.81 -9.37
N LEU A 18 8.64 -15.29 -10.56
CA LEU A 18 7.32 -15.37 -11.16
C LEU A 18 6.85 -16.82 -11.34
N LEU A 19 7.69 -17.67 -11.98
CA LEU A 19 7.36 -19.07 -12.20
C LEU A 19 7.08 -19.80 -10.87
N LEU A 20 7.84 -19.54 -9.82
CA LEU A 20 7.63 -20.12 -8.50
C LEU A 20 6.31 -19.64 -7.86
N ASN A 21 5.93 -18.38 -8.07
CA ASN A 21 4.66 -17.84 -7.57
C ASN A 21 3.46 -18.44 -8.31
N VAL A 22 3.59 -18.66 -9.63
CA VAL A 22 2.58 -19.36 -10.44
C VAL A 22 2.41 -20.79 -9.98
N LEU A 23 3.50 -21.53 -9.79
CA LEU A 23 3.48 -22.91 -9.30
C LEU A 23 2.89 -23.02 -7.89
N SER A 24 3.00 -21.97 -7.08
CA SER A 24 2.35 -21.88 -5.76
C SER A 24 0.88 -21.42 -5.81
N ARG A 25 0.28 -21.33 -7.00
CA ARG A 25 -1.11 -20.91 -7.22
C ARG A 25 -1.44 -19.47 -6.75
N ARG A 26 -0.44 -18.61 -6.62
CA ARG A 26 -0.64 -17.19 -6.23
C ARG A 26 -1.14 -16.31 -7.38
N TYR A 27 -1.02 -16.78 -8.63
CA TYR A 27 -1.44 -16.05 -9.83
C TYR A 27 -2.26 -16.93 -10.75
N ILE A 28 -3.20 -16.33 -11.44
CA ILE A 28 -3.90 -16.98 -12.55
C ILE A 28 -3.03 -16.93 -13.83
N TRP A 29 -3.15 -17.94 -14.69
CA TRP A 29 -2.31 -18.06 -15.89
C TRP A 29 -2.40 -16.87 -16.87
N SER A 30 -3.54 -16.15 -16.89
CA SER A 30 -3.70 -14.93 -17.69
C SER A 30 -2.74 -13.82 -17.28
N ASP A 31 -2.50 -13.67 -15.97
CA ASP A 31 -1.59 -12.66 -15.45
C ASP A 31 -0.15 -12.99 -15.77
N VAL A 32 0.22 -14.29 -15.78
CA VAL A 32 1.56 -14.75 -16.18
C VAL A 32 1.89 -14.34 -17.60
N GLY A 33 0.95 -14.52 -18.52
CA GLY A 33 1.12 -14.14 -19.92
C GLY A 33 1.28 -12.62 -20.10
N ALA A 34 0.55 -11.82 -19.35
CA ALA A 34 0.69 -10.36 -19.32
C ALA A 34 2.06 -9.96 -18.76
N MET A 35 2.44 -10.52 -17.62
CA MET A 35 3.74 -10.31 -16.97
C MET A 35 4.93 -10.60 -17.88
N ALA A 36 4.86 -11.69 -18.63
CA ALA A 36 5.94 -12.08 -19.56
C ALA A 36 6.10 -11.08 -20.71
N ARG A 37 5.00 -10.53 -21.24
CA ARG A 37 5.02 -9.54 -22.33
C ARG A 37 5.50 -8.15 -21.86
N GLU A 38 5.09 -7.72 -20.70
CA GLU A 38 5.38 -6.38 -20.18
C GLU A 38 6.80 -6.23 -19.64
N HIS A 39 7.44 -7.32 -19.22
CA HIS A 39 8.83 -7.28 -18.73
C HIS A 39 9.86 -6.85 -19.79
N CYS A 40 9.47 -6.86 -21.07
CA CYS A 40 10.34 -6.48 -22.18
C CYS A 40 10.34 -4.97 -22.47
N THR A 41 9.43 -4.18 -21.91
CA THR A 41 9.21 -2.77 -22.30
C THR A 41 9.56 -1.73 -21.23
N TYR A 42 10.11 -2.14 -20.07
CA TYR A 42 10.33 -1.23 -18.95
C TYR A 42 11.69 -0.55 -19.03
N LYS A 43 11.73 0.69 -19.53
CA LYS A 43 12.93 1.56 -19.48
C LYS A 43 12.77 2.88 -18.74
N ASP A 44 11.56 3.34 -18.48
CA ASP A 44 11.34 4.66 -17.92
C ASP A 44 10.44 4.62 -16.68
N VAL A 45 11.02 4.32 -15.52
CA VAL A 45 10.45 4.75 -14.25
C VAL A 45 11.18 6.03 -13.89
N ALA A 46 10.44 7.12 -13.75
CA ALA A 46 10.98 8.39 -13.29
C ALA A 46 11.79 8.18 -12.00
N GLY A 47 12.99 8.77 -11.99
CA GLY A 47 14.00 8.53 -10.97
C GLY A 47 13.55 8.72 -9.54
N ASP A 48 14.43 8.38 -8.61
CA ASP A 48 14.33 8.51 -7.17
C ASP A 48 13.71 9.85 -6.74
N VAL A 49 12.39 9.89 -6.67
CA VAL A 49 11.72 11.00 -6.00
C VAL A 49 11.60 10.61 -4.54
N ASP A 50 12.29 11.34 -3.68
CA ASP A 50 12.13 11.23 -2.25
C ASP A 50 10.63 11.32 -1.90
N PRO A 51 10.02 10.25 -1.32
CA PRO A 51 8.60 10.24 -0.98
C PRO A 51 8.19 11.39 -0.07
N LEU A 52 9.12 11.89 0.74
CA LEU A 52 8.94 13.03 1.61
C LEU A 52 8.78 14.33 0.83
N SER A 53 9.64 14.57 -0.17
CA SER A 53 9.52 15.73 -1.06
C SER A 53 8.20 15.71 -1.84
N PHE A 54 7.74 14.52 -2.23
CA PHE A 54 6.45 14.37 -2.86
C PHE A 54 5.28 14.70 -1.92
N ALA A 55 5.26 14.13 -0.71
CA ALA A 55 4.21 14.43 0.27
C ALA A 55 4.16 15.93 0.58
N ARG A 56 5.30 16.59 0.69
CA ARG A 56 5.42 18.04 0.87
C ARG A 56 4.91 18.82 -0.34
N ALA A 57 5.34 18.48 -1.54
CA ALA A 57 4.97 19.19 -2.76
C ALA A 57 3.48 19.07 -3.12
N VAL A 58 2.88 17.90 -2.88
CA VAL A 58 1.47 17.65 -3.21
C VAL A 58 0.51 18.16 -2.14
N PHE A 59 0.91 18.12 -0.86
CA PHE A 59 0.00 18.32 0.25
C PHE A 59 0.30 19.54 1.13
N ALA A 60 1.40 20.24 0.88
CA ALA A 60 1.80 21.35 1.73
C ALA A 60 2.09 22.62 0.91
N ALA A 61 1.24 23.59 1.05
CA ALA A 61 1.37 24.88 0.37
C ALA A 61 2.56 25.75 0.87
N ASN A 62 3.24 25.36 1.97
CA ASN A 62 4.34 26.18 2.52
C ASN A 62 5.27 25.32 3.40
N GLU A 63 6.39 24.87 2.84
CA GLU A 63 7.36 23.99 3.52
C GLU A 63 7.93 24.58 4.83
N ALA A 64 8.02 25.88 4.94
CA ALA A 64 8.65 26.57 6.10
C ALA A 64 7.86 26.45 7.40
N LEU A 65 6.59 26.03 7.33
CA LEU A 65 5.67 25.99 8.48
C LEU A 65 5.24 24.57 8.87
N ILE A 66 5.76 23.53 8.18
CA ILE A 66 5.33 22.14 8.43
C ILE A 66 6.28 21.52 9.45
N PRO A 67 5.78 21.06 10.60
CA PRO A 67 6.61 20.35 11.56
C PRO A 67 7.12 19.05 10.94
N ALA A 68 8.36 18.70 11.21
CA ALA A 68 8.87 17.38 10.82
C ALA A 68 8.02 16.29 11.48
N PRO A 69 7.68 15.20 10.74
CA PRO A 69 6.93 14.10 11.33
C PRO A 69 7.81 13.40 12.37
N PRO A 70 7.21 12.76 13.38
CA PRO A 70 7.93 11.85 14.25
C PRO A 70 8.58 10.73 13.43
N ASP A 71 9.71 10.22 13.90
CA ASP A 71 10.33 9.03 13.29
C ASP A 71 9.54 7.77 13.68
N PHE A 72 8.47 7.52 12.94
CA PHE A 72 7.58 6.39 13.17
C PHE A 72 8.29 5.05 12.94
N CYS A 73 9.19 4.97 11.98
CA CYS A 73 9.96 3.75 11.71
C CYS A 73 10.81 3.35 12.91
N LYS A 74 11.49 4.31 13.53
CA LYS A 74 12.29 4.06 14.73
C LYS A 74 11.44 3.61 15.90
N GLN A 75 10.23 4.16 16.05
CA GLN A 75 9.32 3.82 17.15
C GLN A 75 8.73 2.41 16.99
N LEU A 76 8.42 2.00 15.74
CA LEU A 76 7.84 0.69 15.46
C LEU A 76 8.85 -0.45 15.56
N GLY A 77 10.13 -0.17 15.32
CA GLY A 77 11.16 -1.20 15.20
C GLY A 77 11.08 -1.97 13.87
N PRO A 78 11.79 -3.09 13.74
CA PRO A 78 11.88 -3.83 12.49
C PRO A 78 10.58 -4.59 12.17
N ALA A 79 10.30 -4.77 10.88
CA ALA A 79 9.15 -5.54 10.39
C ALA A 79 9.09 -6.98 10.94
N SER A 80 10.25 -7.57 11.20
CA SER A 80 10.37 -8.89 11.82
C SER A 80 9.69 -9.01 13.18
N SER A 81 9.54 -7.91 13.91
CA SER A 81 8.83 -7.89 15.20
C SER A 81 7.32 -8.05 15.08
N PHE A 82 6.77 -7.92 13.87
CA PHE A 82 5.35 -8.10 13.55
C PHE A 82 5.04 -9.51 13.09
N THR A 83 6.03 -10.22 12.61
CA THR A 83 5.87 -11.52 11.97
C THR A 83 5.85 -12.62 13.02
N PRO A 84 4.84 -13.50 13.06
CA PRO A 84 4.85 -14.65 13.94
C PRO A 84 6.07 -15.54 13.70
N PRO A 85 6.59 -16.22 14.73
CA PRO A 85 7.72 -17.13 14.57
C PRO A 85 7.49 -18.15 13.45
N GLY A 86 8.41 -18.16 12.46
CA GLY A 86 8.34 -19.07 11.31
C GLY A 86 7.55 -18.58 10.11
N ALA A 87 6.90 -17.40 10.19
CA ALA A 87 6.31 -16.77 9.02
C ALA A 87 7.38 -16.01 8.19
N PRO A 88 7.25 -15.95 6.85
CA PRO A 88 8.21 -15.26 6.01
C PRO A 88 8.11 -13.74 6.15
N GLU A 89 9.20 -13.09 6.52
CA GLU A 89 9.32 -11.62 6.58
C GLU A 89 9.13 -10.94 5.20
N SER A 90 9.24 -11.71 4.13
CA SER A 90 9.18 -11.24 2.75
C SER A 90 7.82 -10.73 2.28
N PHE A 91 6.80 -10.77 3.13
CA PHE A 91 5.45 -10.28 2.80
C PHE A 91 5.11 -8.93 3.46
N THR A 92 5.99 -8.37 4.28
CA THR A 92 5.79 -7.02 4.79
C THR A 92 6.28 -6.01 3.77
N SER A 93 5.59 -4.86 3.70
CA SER A 93 6.03 -3.74 2.87
C SER A 93 7.39 -3.23 3.32
N GLU A 94 8.13 -2.59 2.42
CA GLU A 94 9.45 -2.04 2.71
C GLU A 94 9.38 -0.87 3.71
N PRO A 95 10.48 -0.61 4.45
CA PRO A 95 10.57 0.53 5.36
C PRO A 95 10.26 1.88 4.71
N SER A 96 10.66 2.10 3.46
CA SER A 96 10.33 3.32 2.69
C SER A 96 8.84 3.47 2.46
N VAL A 97 8.11 2.37 2.21
CA VAL A 97 6.65 2.37 2.05
C VAL A 97 5.97 2.73 3.37
N GLY A 98 6.36 2.09 4.47
CA GLY A 98 5.84 2.41 5.80
C GLY A 98 6.06 3.88 6.16
N ARG A 99 7.27 4.39 5.90
CA ARG A 99 7.60 5.80 6.09
C ARG A 99 6.73 6.71 5.22
N PHE A 100 6.61 6.43 3.92
CA PHE A 100 5.76 7.19 3.02
C PHE A 100 4.30 7.25 3.51
N LEU A 101 3.73 6.11 3.89
CA LEU A 101 2.35 6.02 4.38
C LEU A 101 2.14 6.83 5.65
N SER A 102 3.06 6.73 6.62
CA SER A 102 2.96 7.48 7.86
C SER A 102 3.10 9.00 7.64
N GLU A 103 4.02 9.44 6.80
CA GLU A 103 4.19 10.85 6.46
C GLU A 103 2.99 11.38 5.68
N LEU A 104 2.46 10.62 4.72
CA LEU A 104 1.24 10.96 3.98
C LEU A 104 0.07 11.21 4.94
N VAL A 105 -0.17 10.30 5.87
CA VAL A 105 -1.23 10.43 6.87
C VAL A 105 -0.95 11.60 7.82
N PHE A 106 0.28 11.76 8.29
CA PHE A 106 0.66 12.84 9.20
C PHE A 106 0.39 14.23 8.60
N TYR A 107 0.79 14.45 7.36
CA TYR A 107 0.59 15.74 6.70
C TYR A 107 -0.85 15.99 6.24
N ARG A 108 -1.51 14.95 5.74
CA ARG A 108 -2.88 15.07 5.23
C ARG A 108 -3.92 15.19 6.34
N LYS A 109 -3.64 14.65 7.52
CA LYS A 109 -4.59 14.60 8.66
C LYS A 109 -5.96 14.05 8.25
N PRO A 110 -6.03 12.89 7.58
CA PRO A 110 -7.27 12.32 7.08
C PRO A 110 -8.24 11.98 8.23
N ALA A 111 -9.54 11.99 7.91
CA ALA A 111 -10.56 11.45 8.81
C ALA A 111 -10.71 9.93 8.65
N VAL A 112 -10.57 9.44 7.42
CA VAL A 112 -10.76 8.03 7.07
C VAL A 112 -9.60 7.53 6.22
N VAL A 113 -8.92 6.50 6.73
CA VAL A 113 -7.93 5.70 6.00
C VAL A 113 -8.44 4.29 5.89
N VAL A 114 -8.37 3.70 4.70
CA VAL A 114 -8.69 2.29 4.47
C VAL A 114 -7.46 1.58 3.94
N GLU A 115 -7.17 0.40 4.47
CA GLU A 115 -6.11 -0.50 4.02
C GLU A 115 -6.73 -1.81 3.59
N LEU A 116 -6.50 -2.20 2.34
CA LEU A 116 -6.91 -3.48 1.77
C LEU A 116 -5.68 -4.39 1.67
N GLY A 117 -5.69 -5.49 2.43
CA GLY A 117 -4.54 -6.39 2.59
C GLY A 117 -3.60 -5.94 3.71
N CYS A 118 -3.98 -6.16 4.97
CA CYS A 118 -3.17 -5.69 6.10
C CYS A 118 -2.13 -6.70 6.59
N PHE A 119 -2.20 -7.97 6.15
CA PHE A 119 -1.30 -9.06 6.54
C PHE A 119 -1.09 -9.14 8.07
N VAL A 120 0.12 -8.86 8.55
CA VAL A 120 0.45 -8.86 10.00
C VAL A 120 0.41 -7.47 10.63
N GLY A 121 -0.04 -6.45 9.88
CA GLY A 121 -0.26 -5.09 10.39
C GLY A 121 0.98 -4.20 10.42
N TRP A 122 2.01 -4.48 9.62
CA TRP A 122 3.19 -3.61 9.52
C TRP A 122 2.83 -2.24 8.94
N ALA A 123 2.25 -2.19 7.74
CA ALA A 123 1.80 -0.95 7.13
C ALA A 123 0.66 -0.31 7.94
N SER A 124 -0.27 -1.14 8.48
CA SER A 124 -1.33 -0.68 9.40
C SER A 124 -0.77 0.10 10.59
N ALA A 125 0.33 -0.36 11.20
CA ALA A 125 0.93 0.31 12.34
C ALA A 125 1.50 1.69 11.96
N HIS A 126 2.12 1.83 10.79
CA HIS A 126 2.59 3.10 10.26
C HIS A 126 1.44 4.11 10.05
N LEU A 127 0.35 3.66 9.43
CA LEU A 127 -0.86 4.45 9.22
C LEU A 127 -1.49 4.86 10.56
N ALA A 128 -1.66 3.91 11.47
CA ALA A 128 -2.30 4.13 12.77
C ALA A 128 -1.50 5.05 13.69
N MET A 129 -0.16 4.93 13.72
CA MET A 129 0.69 5.84 14.51
C MET A 129 0.57 7.28 14.05
N ALA A 130 0.53 7.51 12.75
CA ALA A 130 0.36 8.85 12.21
C ALA A 130 -1.04 9.43 12.52
N LEU A 131 -2.10 8.61 12.47
CA LEU A 131 -3.44 9.01 12.90
C LEU A 131 -3.47 9.35 14.41
N GLN A 132 -2.83 8.52 15.22
CA GLN A 132 -2.73 8.77 16.68
C GLN A 132 -1.96 10.08 16.96
N ALA A 133 -0.86 10.32 16.27
CA ALA A 133 -0.08 11.55 16.39
C ALA A 133 -0.89 12.80 15.94
N ASN A 134 -1.76 12.64 14.95
CA ASN A 134 -2.69 13.69 14.51
C ASN A 134 -3.84 13.94 15.51
N GLY A 135 -4.07 13.04 16.45
CA GLY A 135 -5.19 13.11 17.41
C GLY A 135 -6.58 12.98 16.76
N LYS A 136 -6.66 12.52 15.51
CA LYS A 136 -7.91 12.37 14.75
C LYS A 136 -7.80 11.33 13.63
N GLY A 137 -8.95 10.87 13.18
CA GLY A 137 -9.10 9.92 12.08
C GLY A 137 -9.16 8.47 12.54
N LYS A 138 -9.56 7.58 11.64
CA LYS A 138 -9.69 6.15 11.84
C LYS A 138 -9.09 5.38 10.67
N LEU A 139 -8.42 4.28 11.00
CA LEU A 139 -7.94 3.27 10.05
C LEU A 139 -8.90 2.10 10.02
N TYR A 140 -9.23 1.64 8.84
CA TYR A 140 -9.99 0.42 8.58
C TYR A 140 -9.08 -0.57 7.86
N CYS A 141 -8.69 -1.65 8.55
CA CYS A 141 -7.85 -2.73 8.00
C CYS A 141 -8.72 -3.87 7.52
N VAL A 142 -8.54 -4.28 6.27
CA VAL A 142 -9.25 -5.39 5.65
C VAL A 142 -8.26 -6.49 5.30
N ASP A 143 -8.56 -7.74 5.65
CA ASP A 143 -7.83 -8.92 5.17
C ASP A 143 -8.79 -10.09 5.00
N CYS A 144 -8.54 -10.94 4.01
CA CYS A 144 -9.35 -12.14 3.75
C CYS A 144 -8.86 -13.36 4.53
N ASP A 145 -7.68 -13.31 5.14
CA ASP A 145 -7.16 -14.37 6.00
C ASP A 145 -7.33 -14.00 7.46
N GLN A 146 -8.11 -14.82 8.18
CA GLN A 146 -8.39 -14.59 9.59
C GLN A 146 -7.12 -14.56 10.45
N LYS A 147 -6.11 -15.39 10.14
CA LYS A 147 -4.86 -15.42 10.91
C LYS A 147 -4.04 -14.14 10.73
N ASN A 148 -4.03 -13.60 9.52
CA ASN A 148 -3.42 -12.32 9.24
C ASN A 148 -4.09 -11.20 10.05
N LEU A 149 -5.42 -11.17 10.01
CA LEU A 149 -6.18 -10.16 10.73
C LEU A 149 -6.00 -10.26 12.24
N GLU A 150 -5.98 -11.48 12.81
CA GLU A 150 -5.69 -11.72 14.23
C GLU A 150 -4.28 -11.25 14.62
N ALA A 151 -3.28 -11.50 13.77
CA ALA A 151 -1.92 -10.99 13.96
C ALA A 151 -1.88 -9.46 13.92
N THR A 152 -2.58 -8.84 12.95
CA THR A 152 -2.73 -7.39 12.86
C THR A 152 -3.34 -6.81 14.13
N VAL A 153 -4.48 -7.34 14.60
CA VAL A 153 -5.13 -6.89 15.84
C VAL A 153 -4.19 -7.01 17.03
N THR A 154 -3.48 -8.13 17.15
CA THR A 154 -2.52 -8.37 18.23
C THR A 154 -1.39 -7.34 18.22
N ASN A 155 -0.81 -7.08 17.06
CA ASN A 155 0.28 -6.13 16.90
C ASN A 155 -0.16 -4.69 17.17
N LEU A 156 -1.30 -4.28 16.64
CA LEU A 156 -1.84 -2.94 16.86
C LEU A 156 -2.20 -2.71 18.33
N LYS A 157 -2.79 -3.70 18.99
CA LYS A 157 -3.09 -3.64 20.41
C LYS A 157 -1.82 -3.56 21.27
N ARG A 158 -0.79 -4.36 20.95
CA ARG A 158 0.53 -4.32 21.61
C ARG A 158 1.16 -2.92 21.56
N LEU A 159 0.89 -2.17 20.50
CA LEU A 159 1.40 -0.82 20.25
C LEU A 159 0.46 0.28 20.79
N GLY A 160 -0.69 -0.08 21.38
CA GLY A 160 -1.67 0.90 21.86
C GLY A 160 -2.37 1.67 20.75
N LEU A 161 -2.53 1.04 19.56
CA LEU A 161 -3.10 1.66 18.35
C LEU A 161 -4.55 1.19 18.08
N ASP A 162 -5.09 0.32 18.88
CA ASP A 162 -6.45 -0.23 18.76
C ASP A 162 -7.54 0.85 18.87
N GLY A 163 -7.26 1.93 19.60
CA GLY A 163 -8.16 3.08 19.74
C GLY A 163 -8.42 3.84 18.43
N VAL A 164 -7.55 3.74 17.42
CA VAL A 164 -7.68 4.42 16.12
C VAL A 164 -7.94 3.46 14.96
N THR A 165 -8.07 2.15 15.22
CA THR A 165 -8.19 1.12 14.20
C THR A 165 -9.50 0.33 14.30
N ASN A 166 -10.00 -0.08 13.13
CA ASN A 166 -11.09 -1.05 12.96
C ASN A 166 -10.63 -2.13 12.00
N THR A 167 -11.09 -3.36 12.20
CA THR A 167 -10.70 -4.49 11.35
C THR A 167 -11.93 -5.17 10.77
N LEU A 168 -11.85 -5.60 9.50
CA LEU A 168 -12.90 -6.33 8.79
C LEU A 168 -12.30 -7.58 8.13
N LEU A 169 -12.89 -8.72 8.40
CA LEU A 169 -12.54 -10.00 7.77
C LEU A 169 -13.33 -10.18 6.48
N GLY A 170 -12.66 -10.44 5.38
CA GLY A 170 -13.26 -10.79 4.09
C GLY A 170 -12.44 -10.23 2.93
N LYS A 171 -12.84 -10.59 1.71
CA LYS A 171 -12.21 -10.01 0.52
C LYS A 171 -12.63 -8.55 0.36
N SER A 172 -11.70 -7.74 -0.08
CA SER A 172 -11.87 -6.30 -0.27
C SER A 172 -13.10 -5.90 -1.10
N ILE A 173 -13.48 -6.74 -2.06
CA ILE A 173 -14.64 -6.52 -2.96
C ILE A 173 -15.93 -7.22 -2.51
N GLU A 174 -15.92 -7.94 -1.40
CA GLU A 174 -17.13 -8.59 -0.88
C GLU A 174 -18.15 -7.54 -0.43
N PRO A 175 -19.46 -7.70 -0.79
CA PRO A 175 -20.48 -6.73 -0.44
C PRO A 175 -20.57 -6.41 1.05
N ALA A 176 -20.37 -7.43 1.92
CA ALA A 176 -20.40 -7.25 3.37
C ALA A 176 -19.22 -6.38 3.87
N VAL A 177 -18.02 -6.58 3.31
CA VAL A 177 -16.82 -5.76 3.61
C VAL A 177 -17.04 -4.35 3.13
N VAL A 178 -17.47 -4.19 1.86
CA VAL A 178 -17.74 -2.89 1.25
C VAL A 178 -18.80 -2.10 2.02
N ALA A 179 -19.84 -2.77 2.52
CA ALA A 179 -20.88 -2.15 3.34
C ALA A 179 -20.39 -1.77 4.75
N GLY A 180 -19.39 -2.48 5.28
CA GLY A 180 -18.77 -2.19 6.58
C GLY A 180 -17.77 -1.03 6.56
N LEU A 181 -17.36 -0.58 5.36
CA LEU A 181 -16.41 0.53 5.19
C LEU A 181 -17.12 1.88 5.00
N PRO A 182 -16.50 2.99 5.42
CA PRO A 182 -17.04 4.34 5.18
C PRO A 182 -17.27 4.62 3.68
N ASN A 183 -18.33 5.37 3.38
CA ASN A 183 -18.62 5.77 2.01
C ASN A 183 -17.67 6.84 1.46
N LYS A 184 -16.96 7.53 2.33
CA LYS A 184 -15.99 8.58 2.01
C LYS A 184 -14.65 8.22 2.60
N ILE A 185 -13.61 8.21 1.77
CA ILE A 185 -12.27 7.75 2.08
C ILE A 185 -11.27 8.83 1.67
N ASP A 186 -10.45 9.29 2.60
CA ASP A 186 -9.39 10.26 2.31
C ASP A 186 -8.15 9.58 1.72
N ILE A 187 -7.78 8.42 2.26
CA ILE A 187 -6.63 7.64 1.79
C ILE A 187 -7.03 6.18 1.72
N LEU A 188 -6.88 5.57 0.55
CA LEU A 188 -7.01 4.13 0.33
C LEU A 188 -5.64 3.54 0.01
N PHE A 189 -5.16 2.61 0.82
CA PHE A 189 -3.97 1.83 0.54
C PHE A 189 -4.37 0.42 0.10
N ILE A 190 -3.84 -0.02 -1.05
CA ILE A 190 -4.14 -1.32 -1.67
C ILE A 190 -2.84 -2.14 -1.74
N ASP A 191 -2.82 -3.28 -1.03
CA ASP A 191 -1.72 -4.24 -0.99
C ASP A 191 -2.27 -5.68 -0.89
N THR A 192 -2.99 -6.12 -1.93
CA THR A 192 -3.80 -7.35 -1.92
C THR A 192 -3.19 -8.48 -2.75
N SER A 193 -3.96 -9.05 -3.69
CA SER A 193 -3.57 -10.24 -4.48
C SER A 193 -2.55 -9.96 -5.58
N HIS A 194 -2.32 -8.70 -5.95
CA HIS A 194 -1.45 -8.24 -7.04
C HIS A 194 -1.84 -8.77 -8.43
N THR A 195 -3.04 -9.36 -8.59
CA THR A 195 -3.54 -9.73 -9.91
C THR A 195 -4.15 -8.50 -10.60
N TYR A 196 -4.06 -8.46 -11.93
CA TYR A 196 -4.64 -7.35 -12.70
C TYR A 196 -6.14 -7.18 -12.42
N ARG A 197 -6.87 -8.30 -12.40
CA ARG A 197 -8.33 -8.27 -12.25
C ARG A 197 -8.73 -7.76 -10.86
N ASP A 198 -8.17 -8.35 -9.81
CA ASP A 198 -8.55 -7.96 -8.45
C ASP A 198 -8.17 -6.50 -8.20
N THR A 199 -6.95 -6.08 -8.59
CA THR A 199 -6.50 -4.69 -8.44
C THR A 199 -7.40 -3.71 -9.20
N LEU A 200 -7.77 -4.06 -10.45
CA LEU A 200 -8.67 -3.20 -11.25
C LEU A 200 -10.06 -3.10 -10.62
N ASP A 201 -10.62 -4.24 -10.19
CA ASP A 201 -11.92 -4.29 -9.55
C ASP A 201 -11.93 -3.46 -8.25
N GLU A 202 -10.88 -3.52 -7.44
CA GLU A 202 -10.69 -2.70 -6.24
C GLU A 202 -10.63 -1.20 -6.59
N ILE A 203 -9.78 -0.81 -7.55
CA ILE A 203 -9.67 0.60 -7.98
C ILE A 203 -11.03 1.13 -8.44
N LEU A 204 -11.71 0.39 -9.32
CA LEU A 204 -13.00 0.82 -9.88
C LEU A 204 -14.08 0.92 -8.80
N LEU A 205 -14.16 -0.06 -7.90
CA LEU A 205 -15.15 -0.11 -6.83
C LEU A 205 -14.98 1.05 -5.86
N TYR A 206 -13.75 1.32 -5.43
CA TYR A 206 -13.49 2.34 -4.41
C TYR A 206 -13.29 3.74 -4.98
N SER A 207 -13.04 3.91 -6.29
CA SER A 207 -12.80 5.23 -6.90
C SER A 207 -13.90 6.25 -6.63
N SER A 208 -15.16 5.81 -6.58
CA SER A 208 -16.31 6.69 -6.30
C SER A 208 -16.43 7.08 -4.81
N ARG A 209 -15.70 6.42 -3.94
CA ARG A 209 -15.65 6.71 -2.49
C ARG A 209 -14.49 7.60 -2.09
N ILE A 210 -13.50 7.79 -2.98
CA ILE A 210 -12.36 8.66 -2.69
C ILE A 210 -12.83 10.11 -2.67
N GLU A 211 -12.53 10.80 -1.59
CA GLU A 211 -12.84 12.24 -1.47
C GLU A 211 -12.13 13.03 -2.57
N GLU A 212 -12.66 14.20 -2.91
CA GLU A 212 -12.10 15.04 -3.98
C GLU A 212 -10.60 15.29 -3.80
N THR A 213 -10.18 15.55 -2.59
CA THR A 213 -8.77 15.75 -2.22
C THR A 213 -8.08 14.48 -1.74
N GLY A 214 -8.74 13.32 -1.80
CA GLY A 214 -8.23 12.03 -1.38
C GLY A 214 -7.29 11.40 -2.42
N CYS A 215 -6.71 10.26 -2.05
CA CYS A 215 -5.87 9.49 -2.95
C CYS A 215 -5.99 7.98 -2.72
N MET A 216 -5.61 7.23 -3.75
CA MET A 216 -5.33 5.79 -3.64
C MET A 216 -3.83 5.57 -3.76
N VAL A 217 -3.28 4.72 -2.90
CA VAL A 217 -1.88 4.29 -2.92
C VAL A 217 -1.86 2.80 -3.18
N LEU A 218 -1.14 2.37 -4.22
CA LEU A 218 -1.00 0.96 -4.57
C LEU A 218 0.45 0.52 -4.38
N HIS A 219 0.65 -0.53 -3.59
CA HIS A 219 1.95 -1.19 -3.44
C HIS A 219 2.24 -2.10 -4.63
N ASP A 220 3.51 -2.50 -4.78
CA ASP A 220 3.97 -3.45 -5.80
C ASP A 220 3.69 -3.01 -7.26
N SER A 221 3.48 -1.73 -7.49
CA SER A 221 3.06 -1.20 -8.80
C SER A 221 4.16 -1.20 -9.87
N ILE A 222 5.41 -1.50 -9.52
CA ILE A 222 6.52 -1.66 -10.45
C ILE A 222 6.82 -3.14 -10.69
N SER A 223 6.95 -3.93 -9.62
CA SER A 223 7.39 -5.33 -9.71
C SER A 223 6.30 -6.29 -10.14
N PHE A 224 5.01 -5.94 -9.90
CA PHE A 224 3.88 -6.78 -10.26
C PHE A 224 3.12 -6.24 -11.46
N PRO A 225 3.27 -6.85 -12.64
CA PRO A 225 2.65 -6.39 -13.87
C PRO A 225 1.14 -6.30 -13.82
N GLY A 226 0.47 -7.13 -13.00
CA GLY A 226 -0.98 -7.03 -12.81
C GLY A 226 -1.38 -5.69 -12.20
N VAL A 227 -0.70 -5.26 -11.12
CA VAL A 227 -0.92 -3.96 -10.48
C VAL A 227 -0.57 -2.82 -11.43
N ARG A 228 0.61 -2.89 -12.05
CA ARG A 228 1.08 -1.88 -12.99
C ARG A 228 0.10 -1.65 -14.14
N ARG A 229 -0.43 -2.72 -14.72
CA ARG A 229 -1.42 -2.65 -15.79
C ARG A 229 -2.71 -2.00 -15.31
N ALA A 230 -3.23 -2.41 -14.17
CA ALA A 230 -4.44 -1.81 -13.59
C ALA A 230 -4.26 -0.31 -13.33
N VAL A 231 -3.11 0.09 -12.78
CA VAL A 231 -2.74 1.50 -12.58
C VAL A 231 -2.69 2.26 -13.90
N ALA A 232 -2.02 1.70 -14.92
CA ALA A 232 -1.87 2.37 -16.22
C ALA A 232 -3.23 2.63 -16.90
N GLU A 233 -4.20 1.74 -16.75
CA GLU A 233 -5.57 1.94 -17.29
C GLU A 233 -6.32 3.10 -16.65
N MET A 234 -5.87 3.56 -15.49
CA MET A 234 -6.47 4.71 -14.79
C MET A 234 -5.91 6.07 -15.23
N SER A 235 -4.94 6.11 -16.14
CA SER A 235 -4.27 7.36 -16.58
C SER A 235 -5.21 8.42 -17.18
N GLY A 236 -6.36 8.01 -17.70
CA GLY A 236 -7.39 8.94 -18.19
C GLY A 236 -8.32 9.50 -17.11
N LYS A 237 -8.30 8.95 -15.89
CA LYS A 237 -9.20 9.32 -14.79
C LYS A 237 -8.46 9.96 -13.61
N PHE A 238 -7.21 9.56 -13.39
CA PHE A 238 -6.39 10.00 -12.27
C PHE A 238 -5.06 10.57 -12.76
N ARG A 239 -4.53 11.54 -12.03
CA ARG A 239 -3.12 11.88 -12.10
C ARG A 239 -2.35 10.78 -11.34
N ILE A 240 -1.40 10.13 -12.00
CA ILE A 240 -0.66 9.00 -11.47
C ILE A 240 0.79 9.40 -11.24
N LEU A 241 1.30 9.08 -10.06
CA LEU A 241 2.69 9.28 -9.67
C LEU A 241 3.23 7.95 -9.16
N THR A 242 4.30 7.44 -9.77
CA THR A 242 4.90 6.14 -9.43
C THR A 242 6.32 6.34 -8.94
N PHE A 243 6.65 5.71 -7.82
CA PHE A 243 7.93 5.81 -7.14
C PHE A 243 8.56 4.44 -6.99
N ALA A 244 9.88 4.37 -7.19
CA ALA A 244 10.65 3.18 -6.85
C ALA A 244 10.81 3.08 -5.33
N THR A 245 10.84 1.84 -4.83
CA THR A 245 11.17 1.50 -3.44
C THR A 245 12.49 0.76 -3.40
N GLU A 246 13.10 0.62 -2.22
CA GLU A 246 14.41 0.00 -2.06
C GLU A 246 14.49 -1.45 -2.57
N SER A 247 13.39 -2.20 -2.56
CA SER A 247 13.33 -3.56 -3.12
C SER A 247 12.92 -3.58 -4.60
N GLY A 248 12.59 -2.42 -5.19
CA GLY A 248 12.12 -2.29 -6.55
C GLY A 248 10.65 -2.68 -6.76
N ASN A 249 9.89 -2.87 -5.69
CA ASN A 249 8.46 -3.18 -5.78
C ASN A 249 7.63 -1.98 -6.25
N GLY A 250 7.96 -0.81 -5.75
CA GLY A 250 7.38 0.45 -6.12
C GLY A 250 5.98 0.72 -5.55
N ILE A 251 5.64 1.99 -5.48
CA ILE A 251 4.30 2.48 -5.11
C ILE A 251 3.78 3.42 -6.18
N SER A 252 2.47 3.37 -6.44
CA SER A 252 1.77 4.35 -7.26
C SER A 252 0.71 5.09 -6.46
N VAL A 253 0.66 6.41 -6.63
CA VAL A 253 -0.36 7.26 -6.02
C VAL A 253 -1.28 7.78 -7.11
N LEU A 254 -2.57 7.52 -6.97
CA LEU A 254 -3.63 7.96 -7.87
C LEU A 254 -4.37 9.12 -7.21
N LEU A 255 -4.31 10.29 -7.82
CA LEU A 255 -4.96 11.53 -7.37
C LEU A 255 -6.10 11.88 -8.31
N ASN A 256 -7.22 12.35 -7.78
CA ASN A 256 -8.32 12.82 -8.63
C ASN A 256 -7.83 13.96 -9.55
N SER A 257 -8.09 13.82 -10.85
CA SER A 257 -7.63 14.78 -11.87
C SER A 257 -8.20 16.19 -11.67
N ASN A 258 -9.37 16.29 -11.01
CA ASN A 258 -10.05 17.55 -10.72
C ASN A 258 -9.67 18.17 -9.36
N ALA A 259 -8.89 17.47 -8.55
CA ALA A 259 -8.38 18.05 -7.32
C ALA A 259 -7.45 19.20 -7.71
N GLY A 260 -7.84 20.43 -7.39
CA GLY A 260 -7.06 21.64 -7.65
C GLY A 260 -5.78 21.68 -6.84
N PHE A 261 -4.89 20.75 -7.13
CA PHE A 261 -3.49 20.82 -6.69
C PHE A 261 -2.88 21.96 -7.48
N GLY A 262 -2.58 23.06 -6.78
CA GLY A 262 -2.03 24.24 -7.37
C GLY A 262 -0.97 23.87 -8.39
N SER A 263 -1.12 24.40 -9.59
CA SER A 263 -0.12 24.30 -10.63
C SER A 263 1.20 24.81 -10.05
N ALA A 264 2.07 23.88 -9.65
CA ALA A 264 3.45 24.21 -9.43
C ALA A 264 4.00 24.59 -10.81
N ALA A 265 4.08 25.91 -11.08
CA ALA A 265 4.78 26.48 -12.20
C ALA A 265 6.29 26.28 -12.04
#